data_776196e090e7ae37b06a00a5acf728d9
#
_entry.id   776196e090e7ae37b06a00a5acf728d9
#
_cell.length_a   1.000
_cell.length_b   1.000
_cell.length_c   1.000
_cell.angle_alpha   90.00
_cell.angle_beta   90.00
_cell.angle_gamma   90.00
#
_symmetry.space_group_name_H-M   'P 1'
#
loop_
_entity.id
_entity.type
_entity.pdbx_description
1 polymer ?
#
loop_
_entity_poly.entity_id
_entity_poly.type
_entity_poly.pdbx_seq_one_letter_code
_entity_poly.pdbx_strand_id
1 'polypeptide(L)'
;RMDPLKDPKQSSKNVSSSTTIGAPMTVGGGSIPATTLWWDGWTVAKNISDAEAEATFIAMMNGISPNRLDAQMAPLAVWLIDGYKPTEAAAGVFAAANMGSAPYPMLPYQSLLHSALGTEIVDFMKGKETAAAALADVEAAYSAAAREKGFLK
;
A
#
# COMPACT_ATOMS: atom_id res chain seq x y z
N ARG A 1 -0.06 -1.29 9.91
CA ARG A 1 -1.15 -0.30 9.89
C ARG A 1 -2.41 -1.04 10.30
N MET A 2 -3.09 -0.60 11.38
CA MET A 2 -4.37 -1.21 11.79
C MET A 2 -5.36 -1.13 10.63
N ASP A 3 -6.05 -2.21 10.37
CA ASP A 3 -7.16 -2.25 9.42
C ASP A 3 -8.24 -1.27 9.90
N PRO A 4 -8.52 -0.16 9.18
CA PRO A 4 -9.49 0.83 9.59
C PRO A 4 -10.91 0.25 9.67
N LEU A 5 -11.16 -0.89 9.04
CA LEU A 5 -12.44 -1.59 9.08
C LEU A 5 -12.65 -2.35 10.40
N LYS A 6 -11.62 -2.48 11.22
CA LYS A 6 -11.65 -3.17 12.51
C LYS A 6 -11.49 -2.25 13.72
N ASP A 7 -11.61 -0.92 13.53
CA ASP A 7 -11.54 0.01 14.66
C ASP A 7 -12.74 -0.23 15.61
N PRO A 8 -12.50 -0.69 16.86
CA PRO A 8 -13.56 -0.96 17.81
C PRO A 8 -14.32 0.28 18.29
N LYS A 9 -13.84 1.48 17.94
CA LYS A 9 -14.50 2.76 18.24
C LYS A 9 -15.49 3.21 17.17
N GLN A 10 -15.49 2.60 16.00
CA GLN A 10 -16.53 2.78 15.01
C GLN A 10 -17.68 1.85 15.34
N SER A 11 -18.80 2.45 15.72
CA SER A 11 -20.11 1.90 15.99
C SER A 11 -20.28 0.37 15.87
N SER A 12 -21.06 -0.18 16.73
CA SER A 12 -21.38 -1.59 17.00
C SER A 12 -21.64 -2.54 15.81
N LYS A 13 -21.45 -2.10 14.57
CA LYS A 13 -21.43 -2.95 13.37
C LYS A 13 -19.98 -3.05 12.89
N ASN A 14 -19.40 -4.21 13.05
CA ASN A 14 -18.11 -4.54 12.46
C ASN A 14 -18.21 -4.42 10.93
N VAL A 15 -17.75 -3.29 10.37
CA VAL A 15 -17.81 -3.02 8.93
C VAL A 15 -17.07 -4.10 8.14
N SER A 16 -16.00 -4.68 8.70
CA SER A 16 -15.25 -5.73 8.04
C SER A 16 -16.05 -7.03 7.83
N SER A 17 -17.06 -7.31 8.67
CA SER A 17 -17.90 -8.50 8.52
C SER A 17 -18.94 -8.40 7.40
N SER A 18 -19.20 -7.19 6.90
CA SER A 18 -20.13 -6.90 5.80
C SER A 18 -19.46 -6.35 4.54
N THR A 19 -18.12 -6.32 4.51
CA THR A 19 -17.35 -5.77 3.39
C THR A 19 -16.56 -6.88 2.71
N THR A 20 -16.79 -7.10 1.43
CA THR A 20 -15.96 -7.96 0.58
C THR A 20 -14.97 -7.08 -0.18
N ILE A 21 -13.68 -7.37 -0.03
CA ILE A 21 -12.63 -6.68 -0.79
C ILE A 21 -12.34 -7.52 -2.03
N GLY A 22 -12.78 -7.04 -3.17
CA GLY A 22 -12.51 -7.65 -4.46
C GLY A 22 -11.06 -7.42 -4.93
N ALA A 23 -10.63 -8.17 -5.94
CA ALA A 23 -9.40 -7.87 -6.65
C ALA A 23 -9.52 -6.52 -7.37
N PRO A 24 -8.45 -5.71 -7.44
CA PRO A 24 -8.47 -4.44 -8.14
C PRO A 24 -8.70 -4.65 -9.65
N MET A 25 -9.30 -3.64 -10.28
CA MET A 25 -9.45 -3.62 -11.73
C MET A 25 -8.08 -3.61 -12.41
N THR A 26 -8.01 -4.16 -13.62
CA THR A 26 -6.80 -4.17 -14.43
C THR A 26 -6.71 -2.93 -15.31
N VAL A 27 -5.50 -2.51 -15.64
CA VAL A 27 -5.25 -1.39 -16.55
C VAL A 27 -5.56 -1.83 -17.99
N GLY A 28 -6.41 -1.07 -18.69
CA GLY A 28 -6.69 -1.26 -20.11
C GLY A 28 -7.23 -2.65 -20.47
N GLY A 29 -7.88 -3.35 -19.53
CA GLY A 29 -8.38 -4.71 -19.76
C GLY A 29 -7.29 -5.79 -19.76
N GLY A 30 -6.08 -5.47 -19.36
CA GLY A 30 -4.97 -6.41 -19.22
C GLY A 30 -5.09 -7.28 -17.96
N SER A 31 -4.05 -8.06 -17.66
CA SER A 31 -3.97 -8.94 -16.49
C SER A 31 -3.27 -8.30 -15.27
N ILE A 32 -2.61 -7.13 -15.46
CA ILE A 32 -1.89 -6.44 -14.40
C ILE A 32 -2.87 -5.59 -13.58
N PRO A 33 -2.94 -5.75 -12.26
CA PRO A 33 -3.82 -4.95 -11.42
C PRO A 33 -3.50 -3.45 -11.48
N ALA A 34 -4.54 -2.61 -11.51
CA ALA A 34 -4.44 -1.16 -11.41
C ALA A 34 -4.16 -0.73 -9.96
N THR A 35 -3.18 -1.34 -9.35
CA THR A 35 -2.70 -1.04 -8.00
C THR A 35 -1.19 -1.15 -7.97
N THR A 36 -0.56 -0.51 -6.99
CA THR A 36 0.89 -0.60 -6.80
C THR A 36 1.24 -1.49 -5.61
N LEU A 37 2.31 -2.26 -5.76
CA LEU A 37 2.92 -2.97 -4.66
C LEU A 37 3.92 -2.02 -3.98
N TRP A 38 3.68 -1.74 -2.71
CA TRP A 38 4.65 -1.00 -1.88
C TRP A 38 5.78 -1.92 -1.48
N TRP A 39 6.98 -1.41 -1.58
CA TRP A 39 8.19 -2.13 -1.23
C TRP A 39 8.97 -1.33 -0.21
N ASP A 40 8.97 -1.81 1.02
CA ASP A 40 9.76 -1.26 2.12
C ASP A 40 10.80 -2.28 2.54
N GLY A 41 11.97 -1.82 2.93
CA GLY A 41 13.06 -2.67 3.38
C GLY A 41 13.55 -2.26 4.76
N TRP A 42 13.90 -3.23 5.55
CA TRP A 42 14.68 -2.98 6.76
C TRP A 42 16.15 -2.80 6.41
N THR A 43 16.81 -1.93 7.12
CA THR A 43 18.23 -1.69 6.96
C THR A 43 18.95 -1.83 8.29
N VAL A 44 20.20 -2.29 8.24
CA VAL A 44 21.08 -2.34 9.40
C VAL A 44 22.01 -1.13 9.35
N ALA A 45 22.11 -0.39 10.44
CA ALA A 45 22.99 0.77 10.51
C ALA A 45 24.46 0.34 10.36
N LYS A 46 25.24 1.10 9.57
CA LYS A 46 26.64 0.77 9.30
C LYS A 46 27.56 1.05 10.50
N ASN A 47 27.16 1.93 11.39
CA ASN A 47 27.97 2.44 12.52
C ASN A 47 27.73 1.71 13.85
N ILE A 48 27.36 0.43 13.77
CA ILE A 48 27.17 -0.45 14.92
C ILE A 48 28.23 -1.57 14.90
N SER A 49 28.40 -2.27 16.00
CA SER A 49 29.30 -3.41 16.09
C SER A 49 28.77 -4.61 15.30
N ASP A 50 29.66 -5.52 14.91
CA ASP A 50 29.28 -6.75 14.20
C ASP A 50 28.29 -7.60 15.00
N ALA A 51 28.44 -7.66 16.32
CA ALA A 51 27.53 -8.38 17.21
C ALA A 51 26.11 -7.76 17.23
N GLU A 52 26.03 -6.43 17.23
CA GLU A 52 24.73 -5.73 17.12
C GLU A 52 24.11 -5.90 15.73
N ALA A 53 24.94 -5.88 14.68
CA ALA A 53 24.47 -6.13 13.31
C ALA A 53 23.91 -7.55 13.15
N GLU A 54 24.60 -8.56 13.67
CA GLU A 54 24.14 -9.94 13.67
C GLU A 54 22.82 -10.11 14.45
N ALA A 55 22.77 -9.59 15.67
CA ALA A 55 21.56 -9.62 16.49
C ALA A 55 20.37 -8.94 15.80
N THR A 56 20.60 -7.80 15.17
CA THR A 56 19.58 -7.07 14.38
C THR A 56 19.11 -7.91 13.20
N PHE A 57 20.02 -8.50 12.43
CA PHE A 57 19.68 -9.35 11.30
C PHE A 57 18.85 -10.58 11.73
N ILE A 58 19.22 -11.23 12.82
CA ILE A 58 18.46 -12.37 13.38
C ILE A 58 17.05 -11.90 13.77
N ALA A 59 16.91 -10.73 14.40
CA ALA A 59 15.59 -10.19 14.74
C ALA A 59 14.74 -9.90 13.50
N MET A 60 15.34 -9.32 12.45
CA MET A 60 14.67 -9.09 11.16
C MET A 60 14.20 -10.40 10.52
N MET A 61 15.05 -11.42 10.47
CA MET A 61 14.70 -12.73 9.91
C MET A 61 13.60 -13.44 10.71
N ASN A 62 13.58 -13.29 12.03
CA ASN A 62 12.47 -13.76 12.86
C ASN A 62 11.16 -13.03 12.54
N GLY A 63 11.24 -11.73 12.19
CA GLY A 63 10.07 -10.91 11.83
C GLY A 63 9.32 -11.39 10.59
N ILE A 64 9.98 -12.10 9.69
CA ILE A 64 9.40 -12.64 8.43
C ILE A 64 9.42 -14.17 8.39
N SER A 65 9.64 -14.83 9.51
CA SER A 65 9.67 -16.30 9.58
C SER A 65 8.26 -16.90 9.54
N PRO A 66 8.12 -18.17 9.12
CA PRO A 66 6.84 -18.89 9.15
C PRO A 66 6.18 -18.94 10.52
N ASN A 67 6.94 -18.74 11.61
CA ASN A 67 6.40 -18.66 12.98
C ASN A 67 5.43 -17.48 13.16
N ARG A 68 5.42 -16.51 12.24
CA ARG A 68 4.46 -15.40 12.21
C ARG A 68 3.08 -15.77 11.66
N LEU A 69 2.92 -17.00 11.19
CA LEU A 69 1.64 -17.50 10.68
C LEU A 69 0.79 -18.17 11.77
N ASP A 70 1.08 -17.92 13.04
CA ASP A 70 0.23 -18.36 14.15
C ASP A 70 -1.12 -17.59 14.18
N ALA A 71 -2.05 -18.08 14.97
CA ALA A 71 -3.40 -17.52 15.06
C ALA A 71 -3.46 -16.06 15.54
N GLN A 72 -2.43 -15.57 16.24
CA GLN A 72 -2.38 -14.20 16.76
C GLN A 72 -1.77 -13.24 15.74
N MET A 73 -0.73 -13.65 15.04
CA MET A 73 0.06 -12.79 14.16
C MET A 73 -0.43 -12.83 12.73
N ALA A 74 -0.90 -13.98 12.23
CA ALA A 74 -1.35 -14.09 10.84
C ALA A 74 -2.41 -13.06 10.41
N PRO A 75 -3.40 -12.69 11.27
CA PRO A 75 -4.40 -11.70 10.88
C PRO A 75 -3.92 -10.25 10.86
N LEU A 76 -2.71 -9.95 11.35
CA LEU A 76 -2.23 -8.57 11.53
C LEU A 76 -1.69 -7.95 10.25
N ALA A 77 -1.34 -8.75 9.24
CA ALA A 77 -0.79 -8.27 7.98
C ALA A 77 -1.14 -9.23 6.84
N VAL A 78 -0.90 -8.78 5.61
CA VAL A 78 -0.88 -9.65 4.44
C VAL A 78 0.56 -10.13 4.27
N TRP A 79 0.78 -11.40 4.55
CA TRP A 79 2.11 -11.99 4.52
C TRP A 79 2.41 -12.62 3.16
N LEU A 80 3.60 -12.41 2.64
CA LEU A 80 4.13 -13.15 1.48
C LEU A 80 5.04 -14.31 1.93
N ILE A 81 4.71 -14.89 3.07
CA ILE A 81 5.39 -16.05 3.65
C ILE A 81 4.69 -17.31 3.12
N ASP A 82 5.46 -18.31 2.73
CA ASP A 82 4.92 -19.59 2.29
C ASP A 82 4.02 -20.21 3.37
N GLY A 83 2.86 -20.73 2.93
CA GLY A 83 1.83 -21.25 3.81
C GLY A 83 0.84 -20.20 4.37
N TYR A 84 1.00 -18.91 4.10
CA TYR A 84 0.03 -17.90 4.50
C TYR A 84 -1.32 -18.11 3.80
N LYS A 85 -2.39 -18.03 4.58
CA LYS A 85 -3.77 -18.06 4.09
C LYS A 85 -4.42 -16.71 4.40
N PRO A 86 -4.78 -15.93 3.37
CA PRO A 86 -5.40 -14.63 3.59
C PRO A 86 -6.74 -14.76 4.31
N THR A 87 -7.02 -13.83 5.20
CA THR A 87 -8.39 -13.64 5.70
C THR A 87 -9.28 -13.12 4.58
N GLU A 88 -10.60 -13.21 4.73
CA GLU A 88 -11.54 -12.65 3.75
C GLU A 88 -11.27 -11.16 3.47
N ALA A 89 -10.97 -10.38 4.50
CA ALA A 89 -10.60 -8.96 4.36
C ALA A 89 -9.29 -8.73 3.62
N ALA A 90 -8.37 -9.68 3.64
CA ALA A 90 -7.06 -9.59 2.98
C ALA A 90 -7.03 -10.22 1.58
N ALA A 91 -8.08 -10.91 1.17
CA ALA A 91 -8.11 -11.72 -0.06
C ALA A 91 -7.80 -10.89 -1.32
N GLY A 92 -8.37 -9.70 -1.45
CA GLY A 92 -8.14 -8.81 -2.60
C GLY A 92 -6.69 -8.30 -2.68
N VAL A 93 -6.10 -7.93 -1.55
CA VAL A 93 -4.70 -7.48 -1.49
C VAL A 93 -3.74 -8.62 -1.83
N PHE A 94 -4.01 -9.81 -1.28
CA PHE A 94 -3.21 -10.99 -1.56
C PHE A 94 -3.32 -11.42 -3.02
N ALA A 95 -4.52 -11.39 -3.61
CA ALA A 95 -4.72 -11.66 -5.02
C ALA A 95 -3.97 -10.66 -5.91
N ALA A 96 -4.03 -9.35 -5.60
CA ALA A 96 -3.30 -8.31 -6.33
C ALA A 96 -1.78 -8.54 -6.30
N ALA A 97 -1.22 -8.89 -5.14
CA ALA A 97 0.21 -9.20 -5.01
C ALA A 97 0.62 -10.40 -5.88
N ASN A 98 -0.20 -11.46 -5.91
CA ASN A 98 0.07 -12.66 -6.71
C ASN A 98 -0.19 -12.48 -8.22
N MET A 99 -0.99 -11.49 -8.62
CA MET A 99 -1.21 -11.14 -10.02
C MET A 99 -0.06 -10.32 -10.63
N GLY A 100 1.00 -10.00 -9.88
CA GLY A 100 2.14 -9.24 -10.36
C GLY A 100 1.89 -7.75 -10.44
N SER A 101 1.25 -7.17 -9.43
CA SER A 101 1.14 -5.71 -9.29
C SER A 101 2.50 -5.04 -9.47
N ALA A 102 2.53 -3.93 -10.21
CA ALA A 102 3.75 -3.17 -10.40
C ALA A 102 4.20 -2.53 -9.08
N PRO A 103 5.51 -2.47 -8.80
CA PRO A 103 6.01 -1.76 -7.64
C PRO A 103 5.69 -0.26 -7.75
N TYR A 104 5.51 0.40 -6.61
CA TYR A 104 5.40 1.85 -6.56
C TYR A 104 6.63 2.48 -7.22
N PRO A 105 6.47 3.40 -8.18
CA PRO A 105 7.60 3.97 -8.92
C PRO A 105 8.58 4.70 -7.97
N MET A 106 9.83 4.29 -7.97
CA MET A 106 10.92 4.87 -7.16
C MET A 106 11.57 6.05 -7.90
N LEU A 107 10.75 7.04 -8.27
CA LEU A 107 11.17 8.21 -9.03
C LEU A 107 11.14 9.46 -8.15
N PRO A 108 12.12 10.38 -8.28
CA PRO A 108 12.25 11.53 -7.38
C PRO A 108 11.05 12.50 -7.43
N TYR A 109 10.28 12.48 -8.50
CA TYR A 109 9.08 13.29 -8.66
C TYR A 109 7.77 12.56 -8.33
N GLN A 110 7.84 11.27 -7.98
CA GLN A 110 6.63 10.46 -7.70
C GLN A 110 5.85 10.97 -6.49
N SER A 111 6.55 11.49 -5.47
CA SER A 111 5.92 12.08 -4.29
C SER A 111 5.06 13.29 -4.62
N LEU A 112 5.40 14.05 -5.67
CA LEU A 112 4.62 15.20 -6.13
C LEU A 112 3.28 14.75 -6.72
N LEU A 113 3.30 13.69 -7.53
CA LEU A 113 2.07 13.08 -8.06
C LEU A 113 1.20 12.50 -6.93
N HIS A 114 1.83 11.82 -5.97
CA HIS A 114 1.12 11.27 -4.81
C HIS A 114 0.41 12.37 -4.01
N SER A 115 1.10 13.49 -3.78
CA SER A 115 0.53 14.63 -3.06
C SER A 115 -0.59 15.30 -3.84
N ALA A 116 -0.41 15.55 -5.14
CA ALA A 116 -1.44 16.11 -6.00
C ALA A 116 -2.70 15.22 -6.02
N LEU A 117 -2.53 13.92 -6.23
CA LEU A 117 -3.66 12.97 -6.19
C LEU A 117 -4.38 13.00 -4.84
N GLY A 118 -3.65 12.98 -3.73
CA GLY A 118 -4.22 12.98 -2.38
C GLY A 118 -5.01 14.26 -2.07
N THR A 119 -4.65 15.39 -2.68
CA THR A 119 -5.34 16.67 -2.52
C THR A 119 -6.57 16.77 -3.41
N GLU A 120 -6.41 16.54 -4.70
CA GLU A 120 -7.42 16.87 -5.71
C GLU A 120 -8.52 15.81 -5.84
N ILE A 121 -8.29 14.54 -5.47
CA ILE A 121 -9.31 13.49 -5.58
C ILE A 121 -10.44 13.59 -4.54
N VAL A 122 -10.29 14.44 -3.55
CA VAL A 122 -11.19 14.48 -2.37
C VAL A 122 -12.62 14.86 -2.74
N ASP A 123 -12.82 15.81 -3.64
CA ASP A 123 -14.17 16.27 -4.00
C ASP A 123 -14.86 15.28 -4.95
N PHE A 124 -14.11 14.56 -5.79
CA PHE A 124 -14.66 13.40 -6.49
C PHE A 124 -15.14 12.32 -5.52
N MET A 125 -14.34 11.97 -4.50
CA MET A 125 -14.71 10.98 -3.50
C MET A 125 -15.95 11.38 -2.66
N LYS A 126 -16.24 12.67 -2.58
CA LYS A 126 -17.45 13.23 -1.95
C LYS A 126 -18.62 13.39 -2.92
N GLY A 127 -18.46 13.02 -4.18
CA GLY A 127 -19.49 13.16 -5.22
C GLY A 127 -19.78 14.61 -5.65
N LYS A 128 -18.83 15.52 -5.45
CA LYS A 128 -19.00 16.95 -5.79
C LYS A 128 -18.56 17.27 -7.21
N GLU A 129 -17.72 16.42 -7.81
CA GLU A 129 -17.21 16.59 -9.16
C GLU A 129 -17.09 15.25 -9.90
N THR A 130 -16.82 15.31 -11.20
CA THR A 130 -16.60 14.13 -12.03
C THR A 130 -15.16 13.61 -11.90
N ALA A 131 -14.96 12.32 -12.16
CA ALA A 131 -13.60 11.75 -12.20
C ALA A 131 -12.70 12.45 -13.24
N ALA A 132 -13.25 12.89 -14.37
CA ALA A 132 -12.49 13.60 -15.41
C ALA A 132 -12.02 14.97 -14.91
N ALA A 133 -12.84 15.70 -14.16
CA ALA A 133 -12.45 16.98 -13.57
C ALA A 133 -11.34 16.78 -12.53
N ALA A 134 -11.56 15.87 -11.57
CA ALA A 134 -10.55 15.56 -10.55
C ALA A 134 -9.19 15.16 -11.14
N LEU A 135 -9.18 14.32 -12.19
CA LEU A 135 -7.93 13.92 -12.83
C LEU A 135 -7.25 15.07 -13.60
N ALA A 136 -8.02 15.99 -14.17
CA ALA A 136 -7.46 17.20 -14.78
C ALA A 136 -6.82 18.13 -13.72
N ASP A 137 -7.43 18.26 -12.56
CA ASP A 137 -6.89 19.04 -11.44
C ASP A 137 -5.63 18.39 -10.85
N VAL A 138 -5.62 17.05 -10.72
CA VAL A 138 -4.41 16.29 -10.35
C VAL A 138 -3.27 16.54 -11.33
N GLU A 139 -3.52 16.49 -12.65
CA GLU A 139 -2.50 16.73 -13.68
C GLU A 139 -1.97 18.16 -13.60
N ALA A 140 -2.85 19.15 -13.42
CA ALA A 140 -2.48 20.55 -13.28
C ALA A 140 -1.61 20.79 -12.05
N ALA A 141 -2.04 20.29 -10.88
CA ALA A 141 -1.31 20.44 -9.62
C ALA A 141 0.06 19.74 -9.68
N TYR A 142 0.09 18.50 -10.20
CA TYR A 142 1.35 17.76 -10.40
C TYR A 142 2.31 18.49 -11.33
N SER A 143 1.82 18.97 -12.49
CA SER A 143 2.65 19.66 -13.47
C SER A 143 3.22 20.96 -12.92
N ALA A 144 2.44 21.73 -12.15
CA ALA A 144 2.91 22.94 -11.49
C ALA A 144 4.03 22.63 -10.48
N ALA A 145 3.82 21.67 -9.61
CA ALA A 145 4.81 21.25 -8.62
C ALA A 145 6.09 20.68 -9.28
N ALA A 146 5.94 19.93 -10.36
CA ALA A 146 7.08 19.36 -11.08
C ALA A 146 7.91 20.44 -11.81
N ARG A 147 7.27 21.49 -12.33
CA ARG A 147 7.98 22.68 -12.89
C ARG A 147 8.71 23.44 -11.80
N GLU A 148 8.06 23.71 -10.68
CA GLU A 148 8.68 24.39 -9.53
C GLU A 148 9.95 23.68 -9.05
N LYS A 149 9.97 22.36 -9.08
CA LYS A 149 11.12 21.52 -8.69
C LYS A 149 12.11 21.26 -9.83
N GLY A 150 11.85 21.76 -11.04
CA GLY A 150 12.73 21.61 -12.20
C GLY A 150 12.67 20.23 -12.88
N PHE A 151 11.68 19.40 -12.59
CA PHE A 151 11.47 18.11 -13.24
C PHE A 151 10.75 18.25 -14.60
N LEU A 152 9.96 19.31 -14.79
CA LEU A 152 9.36 19.67 -16.06
C LEU A 152 9.87 21.05 -16.51
N LYS A 153 10.00 21.23 -17.83
CA LYS A 153 10.33 22.52 -18.48
C LYS A 153 9.07 23.30 -18.83
#